data_bb412be95ced93c032d38ae489a935d2
#
_entry.id   bb412be95ced93c032d38ae489a935d2
#
_cell.length_a   1.000
_cell.length_b   1.000
_cell.length_c   1.000
_cell.angle_alpha   90.00
_cell.angle_beta   90.00
_cell.angle_gamma   90.00
#
_symmetry.space_group_name_H-M   'P 1'
#
loop_
_entity.id
_entity.type
_entity.pdbx_description
1 polymer ?
#
loop_
_entity_poly.entity_id
_entity_poly.type
_entity_poly.pdbx_seq_one_letter_code
_entity_poly.pdbx_strand_id
1 'polypeptide(L)'
;MDNSKKCNDLTGKEWLQNSFSIWRDLSKTKEEKDFKHPASYPVSLCEKLIRTFSRANSCVLDPFNGIGSTTVAAQNLGCNATGIDLSEDFCNIARQRVGVDDKIEIINGDSFEILKRLPENHFDICVTSPPYWDILNMKRSADQKDAVNYSNKANDVGNIANYNEFIDTLSTLFSSVNRVLKKGGYCIVNVMDIRKKSNFYPLHSDLATALQKVGF
;
A
#
# COMPACT_ATOMS: atom_id res chain seq x y z
N MET A 1 15.84 16.36 25.00
CA MET A 1 15.59 16.64 23.57
C MET A 1 14.08 16.69 23.38
N ASP A 2 13.58 17.73 22.75
CA ASP A 2 12.15 17.88 22.48
C ASP A 2 11.68 16.82 21.50
N ASN A 3 10.95 15.82 21.98
CA ASN A 3 10.41 14.72 21.15
C ASN A 3 9.25 15.15 20.24
N SER A 4 8.77 16.40 20.38
CA SER A 4 7.63 16.90 19.60
C SER A 4 7.91 17.01 18.08
N LYS A 5 9.18 17.12 17.71
CA LYS A 5 9.63 17.27 16.32
C LYS A 5 9.97 15.97 15.58
N LYS A 6 9.96 14.83 16.25
CA LYS A 6 10.26 13.53 15.62
C LYS A 6 9.01 12.97 14.94
N CYS A 7 9.17 12.38 13.75
CA CYS A 7 8.07 11.71 13.05
C CYS A 7 7.74 10.31 13.62
N ASN A 8 8.60 9.75 14.48
CA ASN A 8 8.48 8.40 15.04
C ASN A 8 8.98 8.33 16.49
N ASP A 9 8.79 7.17 17.11
CA ASP A 9 9.23 6.89 18.49
C ASP A 9 10.54 6.10 18.56
N LEU A 10 11.29 5.98 17.46
CA LEU A 10 12.53 5.22 17.38
C LEU A 10 13.66 5.92 18.18
N THR A 11 14.48 5.10 18.80
CA THR A 11 15.78 5.53 19.29
C THR A 11 16.73 5.89 18.15
N GLY A 12 17.79 6.67 18.41
CA GLY A 12 18.78 7.00 17.39
C GLY A 12 19.44 5.78 16.75
N LYS A 13 19.65 4.70 17.52
CA LYS A 13 20.18 3.43 16.99
C LYS A 13 19.21 2.73 16.05
N GLU A 14 17.93 2.63 16.43
CA GLU A 14 16.89 2.04 15.59
C GLU A 14 16.68 2.86 14.32
N TRP A 15 16.65 4.21 14.44
CA TRP A 15 16.56 5.10 13.28
C TRP A 15 17.69 4.84 12.29
N LEU A 16 18.94 4.76 12.76
CA LEU A 16 20.09 4.47 11.90
C LEU A 16 19.93 3.13 11.17
N GLN A 17 19.45 2.08 11.84
CA GLN A 17 19.22 0.76 11.26
C GLN A 17 18.10 0.79 10.19
N ASN A 18 17.09 1.63 10.38
CA ASN A 18 15.97 1.77 9.44
C ASN A 18 16.24 2.76 8.29
N SER A 19 17.31 3.56 8.37
CA SER A 19 17.69 4.53 7.33
C SER A 19 18.49 3.94 6.16
N PHE A 20 18.83 2.64 6.19
CA PHE A 20 19.49 1.98 5.07
C PHE A 20 18.56 1.92 3.85
N SER A 21 19.10 2.21 2.67
CA SER A 21 18.36 2.17 1.41
C SER A 21 17.99 0.74 0.96
N ILE A 22 18.65 -0.28 1.51
CA ILE A 22 18.42 -1.68 1.16
C ILE A 22 18.13 -2.48 2.43
N TRP A 23 16.93 -3.05 2.50
CA TRP A 23 16.50 -3.94 3.57
C TRP A 23 16.53 -5.39 3.08
N ARG A 24 17.37 -6.22 3.68
CA ARG A 24 17.58 -7.64 3.30
C ARG A 24 16.98 -8.62 4.31
N ASP A 25 16.49 -8.11 5.41
CA ASP A 25 15.94 -8.85 6.56
C ASP A 25 14.44 -9.09 6.48
N LEU A 26 13.79 -8.68 5.38
CA LEU A 26 12.36 -8.77 5.20
C LEU A 26 11.98 -9.99 4.35
N SER A 27 11.09 -10.83 4.89
CA SER A 27 10.57 -12.00 4.17
C SER A 27 9.17 -12.34 4.63
N LYS A 28 8.40 -12.97 3.75
CA LYS A 28 7.11 -13.56 4.12
C LYS A 28 7.31 -14.74 5.04
N THR A 29 6.48 -14.86 6.07
CA THR A 29 6.35 -16.05 6.89
C THR A 29 5.83 -17.24 6.06
N LYS A 30 5.85 -18.45 6.64
CA LYS A 30 5.28 -19.63 5.98
C LYS A 30 3.77 -19.44 5.74
N GLU A 31 3.06 -18.96 6.74
CA GLU A 31 1.63 -18.68 6.68
C GLU A 31 1.29 -17.64 5.60
N GLU A 32 2.07 -16.55 5.49
CA GLU A 32 1.87 -15.52 4.45
C GLU A 32 2.09 -16.05 3.03
N LYS A 33 2.90 -17.10 2.86
CA LYS A 33 3.12 -17.75 1.55
C LYS A 33 1.96 -18.65 1.14
N ASP A 34 1.20 -19.18 2.12
CA ASP A 34 0.07 -20.07 1.89
C ASP A 34 -1.18 -19.30 1.40
N PHE A 35 -1.24 -17.98 1.63
CA PHE A 35 -2.32 -17.15 1.09
C PHE A 35 -2.20 -16.99 -0.43
N LYS A 36 -3.28 -17.32 -1.13
CA LYS A 36 -3.39 -17.18 -2.58
C LYS A 36 -3.64 -15.71 -2.99
N HIS A 37 -2.58 -14.91 -3.00
CA HIS A 37 -2.63 -13.54 -3.51
C HIS A 37 -1.51 -13.34 -4.54
N PRO A 38 -1.80 -12.76 -5.71
CA PRO A 38 -0.82 -12.68 -6.82
C PRO A 38 0.40 -11.81 -6.50
N ALA A 39 0.27 -10.80 -5.64
CA ALA A 39 1.31 -9.78 -5.41
C ALA A 39 1.32 -9.20 -3.99
N SER A 40 1.07 -10.01 -2.93
CA SER A 40 1.19 -9.51 -1.55
C SER A 40 2.64 -9.30 -1.14
N TYR A 41 2.88 -8.30 -0.30
CA TYR A 41 4.17 -8.06 0.36
C TYR A 41 4.12 -8.51 1.84
N PRO A 42 5.30 -8.72 2.50
CA PRO A 42 5.33 -9.23 3.86
C PRO A 42 4.82 -8.22 4.88
N VAL A 43 4.16 -8.69 5.92
CA VAL A 43 3.72 -7.88 7.08
C VAL A 43 4.91 -7.16 7.71
N SER A 44 6.06 -7.83 7.82
CA SER A 44 7.29 -7.24 8.37
C SER A 44 7.77 -5.98 7.63
N LEU A 45 7.51 -5.86 6.32
CA LEU A 45 7.78 -4.62 5.57
C LEU A 45 6.87 -3.48 6.06
N CYS A 46 5.58 -3.76 6.19
CA CYS A 46 4.61 -2.74 6.64
C CYS A 46 4.91 -2.31 8.09
N GLU A 47 5.22 -3.25 8.97
CA GLU A 47 5.61 -2.93 10.35
C GLU A 47 6.83 -2.01 10.39
N LYS A 48 7.85 -2.32 9.60
CA LYS A 48 9.06 -1.49 9.52
C LYS A 48 8.77 -0.09 8.98
N LEU A 49 7.92 0.02 7.95
CA LEU A 49 7.50 1.30 7.38
C LEU A 49 6.68 2.12 8.38
N ILE A 50 5.66 1.52 9.01
CA ILE A 50 4.80 2.20 9.99
C ILE A 50 5.66 2.69 11.18
N ARG A 51 6.52 1.85 11.76
CA ARG A 51 7.41 2.24 12.86
C ARG A 51 8.39 3.35 12.50
N THR A 52 8.84 3.39 11.24
CA THR A 52 9.85 4.36 10.79
C THR A 52 9.24 5.72 10.51
N PHE A 53 8.01 5.78 9.99
CA PHE A 53 7.41 6.99 9.47
C PHE A 53 6.14 7.44 10.23
N SER A 54 5.79 6.77 11.34
CA SER A 54 4.70 7.20 12.21
C SER A 54 5.00 6.89 13.68
N ARG A 55 4.08 7.27 14.56
CA ARG A 55 4.17 7.06 16.01
C ARG A 55 3.21 5.96 16.46
N ALA A 56 3.34 5.55 17.71
CA ALA A 56 2.36 4.69 18.37
C ALA A 56 0.95 5.30 18.30
N ASN A 57 -0.06 4.44 18.15
CA ASN A 57 -1.48 4.83 18.01
C ASN A 57 -1.80 5.69 16.78
N SER A 58 -0.93 5.75 15.77
CA SER A 58 -1.21 6.42 14.50
C SER A 58 -2.41 5.80 13.78
N CYS A 59 -3.05 6.60 12.91
CA CYS A 59 -4.07 6.13 11.98
C CYS A 59 -3.40 5.81 10.62
N VAL A 60 -3.49 4.57 10.20
CA VAL A 60 -2.87 4.03 8.97
C VAL A 60 -3.93 3.86 7.89
N LEU A 61 -3.61 4.22 6.66
CA LEU A 61 -4.48 4.01 5.49
C LEU A 61 -3.79 3.07 4.48
N ASP A 62 -4.55 2.12 3.94
CA ASP A 62 -4.15 1.37 2.75
C ASP A 62 -5.33 1.29 1.75
N PRO A 63 -5.32 2.09 0.66
CA PRO A 63 -6.37 2.08 -0.35
C PRO A 63 -6.31 0.89 -1.33
N PHE A 64 -5.30 0.01 -1.21
CA PHE A 64 -5.15 -1.23 -1.98
C PHE A 64 -4.75 -2.38 -1.03
N ASN A 65 -5.57 -2.59 0.00
CA ASN A 65 -5.25 -3.43 1.16
C ASN A 65 -4.99 -4.91 0.83
N GLY A 66 -5.52 -5.42 -0.30
CA GLY A 66 -5.40 -6.82 -0.65
C GLY A 66 -5.84 -7.73 0.50
N ILE A 67 -4.98 -8.71 0.81
CA ILE A 67 -5.20 -9.63 1.93
C ILE A 67 -4.76 -9.06 3.30
N GLY A 68 -4.56 -7.75 3.41
CA GLY A 68 -4.40 -7.06 4.69
C GLY A 68 -3.01 -7.05 5.30
N SER A 69 -1.94 -7.06 4.53
CA SER A 69 -0.59 -7.00 5.12
C SER A 69 -0.35 -5.71 5.91
N THR A 70 -0.84 -4.57 5.42
CA THR A 70 -0.74 -3.28 6.11
C THR A 70 -1.62 -3.23 7.36
N THR A 71 -2.86 -3.71 7.27
CA THR A 71 -3.80 -3.69 8.41
C THR A 71 -3.38 -4.65 9.52
N VAL A 72 -2.84 -5.83 9.19
CA VAL A 72 -2.23 -6.74 10.18
C VAL A 72 -1.01 -6.11 10.84
N ALA A 73 -0.14 -5.44 10.06
CA ALA A 73 1.01 -4.75 10.63
C ALA A 73 0.61 -3.61 11.57
N ALA A 74 -0.41 -2.83 11.21
CA ALA A 74 -0.94 -1.77 12.07
C ALA A 74 -1.51 -2.35 13.38
N GLN A 75 -2.24 -3.46 13.31
CA GLN A 75 -2.75 -4.17 14.49
C GLN A 75 -1.60 -4.62 15.41
N ASN A 76 -0.57 -5.28 14.86
CA ASN A 76 0.60 -5.73 15.63
C ASN A 76 1.30 -4.59 16.36
N LEU A 77 1.22 -3.37 15.82
CA LEU A 77 1.82 -2.15 16.38
C LEU A 77 0.83 -1.35 17.27
N GLY A 78 -0.40 -1.83 17.46
CA GLY A 78 -1.42 -1.16 18.26
C GLY A 78 -1.97 0.12 17.63
N CYS A 79 -1.74 0.34 16.33
CA CYS A 79 -2.26 1.46 15.54
C CYS A 79 -3.72 1.24 15.14
N ASN A 80 -4.41 2.34 14.78
CA ASN A 80 -5.68 2.24 14.06
C ASN A 80 -5.39 2.07 12.56
N ALA A 81 -6.23 1.34 11.83
CA ALA A 81 -6.06 1.26 10.38
C ALA A 81 -7.38 1.12 9.63
N THR A 82 -7.42 1.74 8.46
CA THR A 82 -8.47 1.55 7.45
C THR A 82 -7.84 0.97 6.19
N GLY A 83 -8.25 -0.24 5.82
CA GLY A 83 -7.87 -0.90 4.59
C GLY A 83 -9.05 -0.98 3.62
N ILE A 84 -8.84 -0.61 2.36
CA ILE A 84 -9.86 -0.64 1.31
C ILE A 84 -9.40 -1.59 0.22
N ASP A 85 -10.28 -2.46 -0.24
CA ASP A 85 -10.00 -3.30 -1.40
C ASP A 85 -11.26 -3.54 -2.24
N LEU A 86 -11.07 -3.61 -3.56
CA LEU A 86 -12.13 -3.84 -4.52
C LEU A 86 -12.64 -5.29 -4.48
N SER A 87 -11.78 -6.25 -4.11
CA SER A 87 -12.09 -7.66 -4.04
C SER A 87 -12.69 -8.03 -2.69
N GLU A 88 -13.92 -8.53 -2.70
CA GLU A 88 -14.58 -9.04 -1.50
C GLU A 88 -13.83 -10.24 -0.90
N ASP A 89 -13.30 -11.12 -1.76
CA ASP A 89 -12.54 -12.30 -1.33
C ASP A 89 -11.28 -11.88 -0.56
N PHE A 90 -10.55 -10.87 -1.05
CA PHE A 90 -9.36 -10.34 -0.35
C PHE A 90 -9.74 -9.66 0.96
N CYS A 91 -10.82 -8.89 0.98
CA CYS A 91 -11.33 -8.30 2.20
C CYS A 91 -11.72 -9.36 3.25
N ASN A 92 -12.32 -10.47 2.82
CA ASN A 92 -12.67 -11.55 3.73
C ASN A 92 -11.42 -12.25 4.30
N ILE A 93 -10.40 -12.47 3.49
CA ILE A 93 -9.10 -12.97 3.98
C ILE A 93 -8.48 -11.97 4.97
N ALA A 94 -8.47 -10.69 4.65
CA ALA A 94 -7.93 -9.65 5.53
C ALA A 94 -8.66 -9.60 6.87
N ARG A 95 -10.00 -9.68 6.90
CA ARG A 95 -10.80 -9.75 8.13
C ARG A 95 -10.49 -11.01 8.95
N GLN A 96 -10.32 -12.15 8.29
CA GLN A 96 -9.93 -13.39 9.00
C GLN A 96 -8.55 -13.28 9.66
N ARG A 97 -7.59 -12.62 9.00
CA ARG A 97 -6.23 -12.41 9.52
C ARG A 97 -6.19 -11.46 10.71
N VAL A 98 -6.98 -10.39 10.66
CA VAL A 98 -7.08 -9.40 11.74
C VAL A 98 -7.94 -9.94 12.90
N GLY A 99 -8.98 -10.73 12.61
CA GLY A 99 -9.94 -11.16 13.61
C GLY A 99 -10.84 -10.02 14.09
N VAL A 100 -11.23 -10.05 15.36
CA VAL A 100 -12.07 -9.00 15.97
C VAL A 100 -11.17 -7.96 16.61
N ASP A 101 -11.12 -6.77 16.02
CA ASP A 101 -10.35 -5.63 16.51
C ASP A 101 -11.07 -4.33 16.12
N ASP A 102 -11.51 -3.55 17.07
CA ASP A 102 -12.24 -2.29 16.88
C ASP A 102 -11.37 -1.14 16.35
N LYS A 103 -10.06 -1.32 16.34
CA LYS A 103 -9.11 -0.37 15.75
C LYS A 103 -8.89 -0.57 14.25
N ILE A 104 -9.31 -1.72 13.70
CA ILE A 104 -9.04 -2.09 12.32
C ILE A 104 -10.33 -2.17 11.52
N GLU A 105 -10.44 -1.31 10.53
CA GLU A 105 -11.57 -1.30 9.59
C GLU A 105 -11.15 -1.82 8.22
N ILE A 106 -11.87 -2.80 7.68
CA ILE A 106 -11.66 -3.33 6.33
C ILE A 106 -12.92 -3.12 5.51
N ILE A 107 -12.81 -2.25 4.50
CA ILE A 107 -13.92 -1.81 3.65
C ILE A 107 -13.80 -2.46 2.29
N ASN A 108 -14.82 -3.22 1.89
CA ASN A 108 -14.92 -3.70 0.51
C ASN A 108 -15.56 -2.65 -0.38
N GLY A 109 -14.86 -2.21 -1.40
CA GLY A 109 -15.37 -1.26 -2.38
C GLY A 109 -14.31 -0.55 -3.20
N ASP A 110 -14.76 0.36 -4.01
CA ASP A 110 -13.91 1.19 -4.85
C ASP A 110 -13.24 2.30 -4.03
N SER A 111 -11.92 2.28 -4.00
CA SER A 111 -11.13 3.26 -3.26
C SER A 111 -11.35 4.69 -3.73
N PHE A 112 -11.64 4.92 -5.01
CA PHE A 112 -11.99 6.25 -5.52
C PHE A 112 -13.25 6.81 -4.87
N GLU A 113 -14.26 5.97 -4.62
CA GLU A 113 -15.51 6.40 -4.02
C GLU A 113 -15.44 6.44 -2.49
N ILE A 114 -14.74 5.50 -1.88
CA ILE A 114 -14.61 5.43 -0.42
C ILE A 114 -13.77 6.58 0.10
N LEU A 115 -12.62 6.86 -0.52
CA LEU A 115 -11.75 7.97 -0.11
C LEU A 115 -12.47 9.31 -0.08
N LYS A 116 -13.40 9.57 -1.02
CA LYS A 116 -14.19 10.82 -1.04
C LYS A 116 -15.03 11.04 0.23
N ARG A 117 -15.40 9.96 0.90
CA ARG A 117 -16.26 9.96 2.11
C ARG A 117 -15.48 9.97 3.42
N LEU A 118 -14.18 9.63 3.36
CA LEU A 118 -13.32 9.64 4.55
C LEU A 118 -13.02 11.09 4.97
N PRO A 119 -12.85 11.32 6.29
CA PRO A 119 -12.57 12.64 6.83
C PRO A 119 -11.22 13.19 6.34
N GLU A 120 -11.16 14.49 6.14
CA GLU A 120 -9.91 15.19 5.81
C GLU A 120 -8.95 15.23 7.00
N ASN A 121 -7.64 15.25 6.73
CA ASN A 121 -6.60 15.40 7.76
C ASN A 121 -6.73 14.37 8.91
N HIS A 122 -7.08 13.13 8.59
CA HIS A 122 -7.36 12.08 9.57
C HIS A 122 -6.19 11.09 9.74
N PHE A 123 -5.62 10.63 8.64
CA PHE A 123 -4.57 9.60 8.67
C PHE A 123 -3.18 10.19 8.87
N ASP A 124 -2.37 9.53 9.68
CA ASP A 124 -0.98 9.91 9.93
C ASP A 124 -0.04 9.40 8.83
N ILE A 125 -0.38 8.25 8.26
CA ILE A 125 0.43 7.58 7.25
C ILE A 125 -0.46 6.77 6.29
N CYS A 126 -0.10 6.78 5.01
CA CYS A 126 -0.57 5.82 4.02
C CYS A 126 0.59 4.87 3.67
N VAL A 127 0.35 3.56 3.78
CA VAL A 127 1.29 2.51 3.32
C VAL A 127 0.53 1.61 2.38
N THR A 128 0.93 1.56 1.12
CA THR A 128 0.14 0.86 0.09
C THR A 128 0.98 0.35 -1.06
N SER A 129 0.42 -0.59 -1.81
CA SER A 129 1.00 -1.11 -3.05
C SER A 129 -0.11 -1.24 -4.10
N PRO A 130 -0.29 -0.24 -4.96
CA PRO A 130 -1.27 -0.31 -6.03
C PRO A 130 -0.90 -1.43 -7.02
N PRO A 131 -1.83 -1.87 -7.87
CA PRO A 131 -1.51 -2.74 -9.00
C PRO A 131 -0.34 -2.18 -9.82
N TYR A 132 0.56 -3.06 -10.30
CA TYR A 132 1.69 -2.65 -11.13
C TYR A 132 1.28 -2.65 -12.60
N TRP A 133 0.41 -1.73 -12.98
CA TRP A 133 -0.17 -1.64 -14.30
C TRP A 133 -0.83 -2.98 -14.70
N ASP A 134 -0.78 -3.37 -15.98
CA ASP A 134 -1.40 -4.58 -16.54
C ASP A 134 -0.48 -5.84 -16.46
N ILE A 135 0.51 -5.84 -15.57
CA ILE A 135 1.53 -6.91 -15.50
C ILE A 135 0.92 -8.29 -15.22
N LEU A 136 -0.14 -8.35 -14.42
CA LEU A 136 -0.79 -9.61 -14.08
C LEU A 136 -1.64 -10.19 -15.23
N ASN A 137 -2.02 -9.36 -16.19
CA ASN A 137 -2.73 -9.77 -17.40
C ASN A 137 -1.81 -10.47 -18.42
N MET A 138 -0.49 -10.53 -18.16
CA MET A 138 0.49 -11.13 -19.04
C MET A 138 0.95 -12.50 -18.53
N LYS A 139 1.10 -13.48 -19.43
CA LYS A 139 1.81 -14.73 -19.13
C LYS A 139 3.22 -14.42 -18.62
N ARG A 140 3.56 -14.90 -17.46
CA ARG A 140 4.92 -14.76 -16.91
C ARG A 140 5.89 -15.60 -17.76
N SER A 141 6.87 -14.95 -18.36
CA SER A 141 7.90 -15.62 -19.16
C SER A 141 8.85 -16.49 -18.32
N ALA A 142 9.00 -16.18 -17.01
CA ALA A 142 9.96 -16.85 -16.14
C ALA A 142 9.48 -18.20 -15.58
N ASP A 143 8.18 -18.38 -15.32
CA ASP A 143 7.62 -19.57 -14.67
C ASP A 143 6.40 -20.15 -15.40
N GLN A 144 6.06 -19.64 -16.59
CA GLN A 144 4.94 -20.03 -17.47
C GLN A 144 3.56 -20.05 -16.75
N LYS A 145 3.42 -19.39 -15.60
CA LYS A 145 2.14 -19.30 -14.90
C LYS A 145 1.15 -18.48 -15.72
N ASP A 146 -0.10 -18.93 -15.71
CA ASP A 146 -1.18 -18.23 -16.36
C ASP A 146 -1.39 -16.83 -15.77
N ALA A 147 -1.95 -15.93 -16.58
CA ALA A 147 -2.32 -14.59 -16.17
C ALA A 147 -3.31 -14.68 -14.98
N VAL A 148 -3.04 -13.93 -13.93
CA VAL A 148 -3.90 -13.88 -12.73
C VAL A 148 -4.34 -12.43 -12.54
N ASN A 149 -5.55 -12.10 -12.97
CA ASN A 149 -6.12 -10.79 -12.78
C ASN A 149 -6.45 -10.55 -11.30
N TYR A 150 -6.32 -9.31 -10.81
CA TYR A 150 -6.81 -8.94 -9.49
C TYR A 150 -8.34 -9.03 -9.43
N SER A 151 -9.01 -8.53 -10.45
CA SER A 151 -10.46 -8.67 -10.62
C SER A 151 -10.85 -8.47 -12.10
N ASN A 152 -12.08 -8.92 -12.46
CA ASN A 152 -12.69 -8.66 -13.77
C ASN A 152 -13.57 -7.39 -13.76
N LYS A 153 -13.46 -6.54 -12.73
CA LYS A 153 -14.26 -5.32 -12.61
C LYS A 153 -13.70 -4.24 -13.53
N ALA A 154 -14.59 -3.49 -14.17
CA ALA A 154 -14.20 -2.44 -15.13
C ALA A 154 -13.44 -1.28 -14.48
N ASN A 155 -13.63 -1.06 -13.18
CA ASN A 155 -12.95 -0.03 -12.37
C ASN A 155 -11.65 -0.53 -11.68
N ASP A 156 -11.16 -1.73 -12.05
CA ASP A 156 -9.87 -2.21 -11.57
C ASP A 156 -8.74 -1.52 -12.33
N VAL A 157 -7.93 -0.76 -11.60
CA VAL A 157 -6.80 0.01 -12.16
C VAL A 157 -5.77 -0.91 -12.84
N GLY A 158 -5.67 -2.16 -12.40
CA GLY A 158 -4.80 -3.18 -12.99
C GLY A 158 -5.23 -3.61 -14.40
N ASN A 159 -6.42 -3.21 -14.86
CA ASN A 159 -6.93 -3.52 -16.20
C ASN A 159 -6.72 -2.39 -17.22
N ILE A 160 -6.17 -1.24 -16.81
CA ILE A 160 -5.90 -0.11 -17.71
C ILE A 160 -4.76 -0.47 -18.67
N ALA A 161 -5.04 -0.49 -19.97
CA ALA A 161 -4.06 -0.90 -20.99
C ALA A 161 -3.02 0.18 -21.30
N ASN A 162 -3.40 1.46 -21.22
CA ASN A 162 -2.50 2.58 -21.52
C ASN A 162 -1.73 2.99 -20.26
N TYR A 163 -0.41 3.05 -20.34
CA TYR A 163 0.46 3.36 -19.21
C TYR A 163 0.25 4.78 -18.66
N ASN A 164 0.12 5.77 -19.54
CA ASN A 164 -0.08 7.15 -19.09
C ASN A 164 -1.45 7.33 -18.43
N GLU A 165 -2.50 6.72 -18.97
CA GLU A 165 -3.82 6.69 -18.37
C GLU A 165 -3.80 6.01 -17.00
N PHE A 166 -3.01 4.93 -16.84
CA PHE A 166 -2.81 4.27 -15.55
C PHE A 166 -2.17 5.22 -14.52
N ILE A 167 -1.10 5.96 -14.90
CA ILE A 167 -0.43 6.95 -14.03
C ILE A 167 -1.41 8.08 -13.66
N ASP A 168 -2.15 8.61 -14.61
CA ASP A 168 -3.12 9.69 -14.37
C ASP A 168 -4.26 9.23 -13.45
N THR A 169 -4.72 7.99 -13.63
CA THR A 169 -5.73 7.38 -12.77
C THR A 169 -5.22 7.22 -11.33
N LEU A 170 -4.01 6.68 -11.14
CA LEU A 170 -3.40 6.62 -9.82
C LEU A 170 -3.19 8.01 -9.21
N SER A 171 -2.73 8.98 -9.99
CA SER A 171 -2.57 10.36 -9.53
C SER A 171 -3.88 10.95 -8.99
N THR A 172 -5.00 10.69 -9.66
CA THR A 172 -6.34 11.10 -9.21
C THR A 172 -6.72 10.45 -7.88
N LEU A 173 -6.47 9.15 -7.71
CA LEU A 173 -6.70 8.46 -6.45
C LEU A 173 -5.83 9.05 -5.33
N PHE A 174 -4.54 9.24 -5.58
CA PHE A 174 -3.62 9.77 -4.59
C PHE A 174 -3.88 11.24 -4.25
N SER A 175 -4.52 12.04 -5.10
CA SER A 175 -5.06 13.36 -4.72
C SER A 175 -6.08 13.23 -3.58
N SER A 176 -6.93 12.20 -3.62
CA SER A 176 -7.86 11.90 -2.53
C SER A 176 -7.14 11.38 -1.27
N VAL A 177 -6.05 10.61 -1.43
CA VAL A 177 -5.20 10.20 -0.30
C VAL A 177 -4.54 11.41 0.35
N ASN A 178 -4.01 12.36 -0.43
CA ASN A 178 -3.44 13.61 0.10
C ASN A 178 -4.45 14.40 0.95
N ARG A 179 -5.71 14.49 0.50
CA ARG A 179 -6.78 15.19 1.23
C ARG A 179 -7.05 14.56 2.61
N VAL A 180 -7.03 13.23 2.72
CA VAL A 180 -7.33 12.53 3.98
C VAL A 180 -6.12 12.37 4.89
N LEU A 181 -4.90 12.55 4.37
CA LEU A 181 -3.67 12.58 5.18
C LEU A 181 -3.57 13.89 5.97
N LYS A 182 -3.05 13.80 7.19
CA LYS A 182 -2.66 14.97 7.98
C LYS A 182 -1.51 15.71 7.32
N LYS A 183 -1.42 17.01 7.55
CA LYS A 183 -0.24 17.79 7.11
C LYS A 183 1.03 17.23 7.74
N GLY A 184 2.03 16.94 6.91
CA GLY A 184 3.27 16.29 7.32
C GLY A 184 3.16 14.77 7.50
N GLY A 185 2.01 14.17 7.20
CA GLY A 185 1.85 12.72 7.10
C GLY A 185 2.60 12.15 5.90
N TYR A 186 2.96 10.89 5.98
CA TYR A 186 3.72 10.21 4.93
C TYR A 186 2.81 9.37 4.03
N CYS A 187 3.07 9.43 2.73
CA CYS A 187 2.49 8.50 1.75
C CYS A 187 3.60 7.60 1.19
N ILE A 188 3.57 6.33 1.53
CA ILE A 188 4.58 5.35 1.13
C ILE A 188 3.95 4.38 0.14
N VAL A 189 4.44 4.42 -1.09
CA VAL A 189 3.92 3.59 -2.18
C VAL A 189 4.98 2.57 -2.59
N ASN A 190 4.69 1.30 -2.34
CA ASN A 190 5.56 0.20 -2.75
C ASN A 190 5.25 -0.19 -4.19
N VAL A 191 6.18 0.08 -5.09
CA VAL A 191 6.09 -0.25 -6.52
C VAL A 191 7.42 -0.74 -7.04
N MET A 192 7.41 -1.37 -8.20
CA MET A 192 8.62 -1.75 -8.92
C MET A 192 8.54 -1.26 -10.36
N ASP A 193 9.71 -1.04 -10.98
CA ASP A 193 9.81 -0.73 -12.39
C ASP A 193 9.42 -1.93 -13.26
N ILE A 194 8.88 -1.62 -14.42
CA ILE A 194 8.27 -2.60 -15.30
C ILE A 194 9.08 -2.73 -16.59
N ARG A 195 9.40 -3.95 -16.95
CA ARG A 195 9.90 -4.28 -18.29
C ARG A 195 8.83 -5.07 -19.06
N LYS A 196 8.38 -4.49 -20.18
CA LYS A 196 7.39 -5.12 -21.06
C LYS A 196 7.98 -5.24 -22.46
N LYS A 197 8.37 -6.46 -22.84
CA LYS A 197 9.17 -6.74 -24.06
C LYS A 197 10.49 -5.95 -24.06
N SER A 198 10.73 -5.11 -25.07
CA SER A 198 11.90 -4.24 -25.17
C SER A 198 11.79 -2.92 -24.41
N ASN A 199 10.59 -2.58 -23.92
CA ASN A 199 10.33 -1.30 -23.28
C ASN A 199 10.54 -1.38 -21.76
N PHE A 200 11.12 -0.32 -21.20
CA PHE A 200 11.28 -0.10 -19.77
C PHE A 200 10.38 1.05 -19.33
N TYR A 201 9.64 0.83 -18.24
CA TYR A 201 8.73 1.81 -17.65
C TYR A 201 9.19 2.07 -16.21
N PRO A 202 9.77 3.25 -15.92
CA PRO A 202 10.26 3.60 -14.58
C PRO A 202 9.09 4.01 -13.67
N LEU A 203 8.23 3.05 -13.33
CA LEU A 203 6.97 3.30 -12.61
C LEU A 203 7.19 4.09 -11.33
N HIS A 204 8.25 3.80 -10.56
CA HIS A 204 8.53 4.51 -9.31
C HIS A 204 8.77 6.01 -9.54
N SER A 205 9.51 6.36 -10.58
CA SER A 205 9.86 7.75 -10.91
C SER A 205 8.69 8.51 -11.53
N ASP A 206 7.97 7.87 -12.46
CA ASP A 206 6.82 8.46 -13.13
C ASP A 206 5.70 8.73 -12.13
N LEU A 207 5.42 7.76 -11.24
CA LEU A 207 4.44 7.92 -10.18
C LEU A 207 4.85 9.02 -9.18
N ALA A 208 6.11 9.05 -8.73
CA ALA A 208 6.59 10.10 -7.84
C ALA A 208 6.40 11.49 -8.46
N THR A 209 6.73 11.65 -9.75
CA THR A 209 6.52 12.91 -10.49
C THR A 209 5.04 13.28 -10.58
N ALA A 210 4.15 12.30 -10.79
CA ALA A 210 2.72 12.54 -10.84
C ALA A 210 2.16 12.94 -9.46
N LEU A 211 2.62 12.30 -8.38
CA LEU A 211 2.18 12.59 -7.01
C LEU A 211 2.62 13.97 -6.54
N GLN A 212 3.80 14.45 -6.94
CA GLN A 212 4.22 15.84 -6.66
C GLN A 212 3.24 16.87 -7.22
N LYS A 213 2.62 16.62 -8.38
CA LYS A 213 1.64 17.54 -9.00
C LYS A 213 0.32 17.62 -8.23
N VAL A 214 -0.01 16.61 -7.42
CA VAL A 214 -1.24 16.57 -6.61
C VAL A 214 -0.99 16.87 -5.13
N GLY A 215 0.21 17.38 -4.79
CA GLY A 215 0.46 18.03 -3.51
C GLY A 215 1.31 17.23 -2.51
N PHE A 216 1.94 16.13 -2.94
CA PHE A 216 2.93 15.41 -2.12
C PHE A 216 4.32 16.01 -2.20
#